data_198a8c5a235a9b308ad52bebc3c9afaa
#
_entry.id   198a8c5a235a9b308ad52bebc3c9afaa
#
_cell.length_a   1.000
_cell.length_b   1.000
_cell.length_c   1.000
_cell.angle_alpha   90.00
_cell.angle_beta   90.00
_cell.angle_gamma   90.00
#
_symmetry.space_group_name_H-M   'P 1'
#
loop_
_entity.id
_entity.type
_entity.pdbx_description
1 polymer ?
#
loop_
_entity_poly.entity_id
_entity_poly.type
_entity_poly.pdbx_seq_one_letter_code
_entity_poly.pdbx_strand_id
1 'polypeptide(L)'
;MKGGLFMINDQEYITTELKKTLEKMIILSAPRLNNLIAMIIGIICSQSVVLSKISQELKDCYSSGTEESKIKRLQRFLSNKAIEPERLYEFFAYKLLQKYKFKSKSLYIIFDHTTIDDRFLILQFSLKVGKRAVPLWFKLFKYKQDGNKDFIHVKEGLRFLHKILTPYKFDVTILADRGFKSIDLFSFIDEELKWKYCIRCTKDLGIFIDGKNKIKNLNDIIPRKNATKHFYNVKLTSKKYICNMSVCKAQDAEDTWFIANNLSAPYAIREYKKKI
;
A
#
# COMPACT_ATOMS: atom_id res chain seq x y z
N MET A 1 24.87 1.43 24.48
CA MET A 1 25.14 0.14 23.85
C MET A 1 24.73 -0.98 24.80
N LYS A 2 23.58 -1.61 24.55
CA LYS A 2 23.23 -2.93 25.15
C LYS A 2 22.57 -3.70 24.00
N GLY A 3 23.39 -4.42 23.22
CA GLY A 3 22.93 -5.45 22.31
C GLY A 3 22.32 -6.56 23.16
N GLY A 4 21.00 -6.71 23.07
CA GLY A 4 20.32 -7.78 23.76
C GLY A 4 20.82 -9.13 23.27
N LEU A 5 21.34 -9.92 24.16
CA LEU A 5 21.61 -11.34 23.96
C LEU A 5 20.27 -12.02 23.60
N PHE A 6 20.01 -12.21 22.31
CA PHE A 6 19.09 -13.27 21.90
C PHE A 6 19.83 -14.59 22.14
N MET A 7 19.42 -15.32 23.14
CA MET A 7 19.97 -16.64 23.43
C MET A 7 19.68 -17.60 22.26
N ILE A 8 20.56 -18.56 22.02
CA ILE A 8 20.43 -19.56 20.92
C ILE A 8 19.08 -20.26 20.95
N ASN A 9 18.50 -20.49 22.15
CA ASN A 9 17.14 -21.01 22.32
C ASN A 9 16.04 -20.16 21.75
N ASP A 10 16.21 -18.83 21.68
CA ASP A 10 15.14 -17.95 21.17
C ASP A 10 15.03 -18.01 19.65
N GLN A 11 16.15 -18.15 18.94
CA GLN A 11 16.12 -18.31 17.47
C GLN A 11 15.47 -19.63 17.06
N GLU A 12 15.76 -20.71 17.76
CA GLU A 12 15.21 -22.04 17.47
C GLU A 12 13.70 -22.06 17.75
N TYR A 13 13.27 -21.48 18.86
CA TYR A 13 11.87 -21.29 19.19
C TYR A 13 11.14 -20.44 18.15
N ILE A 14 11.67 -19.26 17.80
CA ILE A 14 11.11 -18.37 16.80
C ILE A 14 11.02 -19.06 15.43
N THR A 15 12.06 -19.80 15.05
CA THR A 15 12.09 -20.58 13.81
C THR A 15 10.96 -21.61 13.76
N THR A 16 10.78 -22.35 14.85
CA THR A 16 9.74 -23.38 14.95
C THR A 16 8.34 -22.78 14.89
N GLU A 17 8.07 -21.72 15.62
CA GLU A 17 6.78 -21.04 15.61
C GLU A 17 6.48 -20.34 14.27
N LEU A 18 7.50 -19.74 13.66
CA LEU A 18 7.39 -19.16 12.33
C LEU A 18 7.08 -20.24 11.28
N LYS A 19 7.75 -21.39 11.35
CA LYS A 19 7.51 -22.54 10.49
C LYS A 19 6.08 -23.04 10.62
N LYS A 20 5.61 -23.33 11.83
CA LYS A 20 4.22 -23.74 12.09
C LYS A 20 3.19 -22.73 11.57
N THR A 21 3.50 -21.44 11.68
CA THR A 21 2.64 -20.38 11.20
C THR A 21 2.60 -20.33 9.68
N LEU A 22 3.76 -20.34 9.03
CA LEU A 22 3.87 -20.26 7.58
C LEU A 22 3.35 -21.51 6.87
N GLU A 23 3.55 -22.70 7.42
CA GLU A 23 2.98 -23.95 6.87
C GLU A 23 1.45 -23.90 6.75
N LYS A 24 0.79 -23.20 7.68
CA LYS A 24 -0.67 -22.98 7.64
C LYS A 24 -1.10 -21.87 6.67
N MET A 25 -0.16 -21.02 6.28
CA MET A 25 -0.46 -19.83 5.47
C MET A 25 -0.05 -19.97 4.01
N ILE A 26 1.00 -20.74 3.73
CA ILE A 26 1.67 -20.75 2.43
C ILE A 26 1.90 -22.18 1.98
N ILE A 27 1.59 -22.48 0.73
CA ILE A 27 1.86 -23.79 0.13
C ILE A 27 3.23 -23.73 -0.56
N LEU A 28 4.26 -24.16 0.13
CA LEU A 28 5.62 -24.32 -0.38
C LEU A 28 6.15 -25.70 -0.03
N SER A 29 7.05 -26.24 -0.89
CA SER A 29 7.80 -27.46 -0.51
C SER A 29 8.69 -27.16 0.70
N ALA A 30 8.94 -28.15 1.53
CA ALA A 30 9.74 -28.01 2.76
C ALA A 30 11.10 -27.30 2.55
N PRO A 31 11.89 -27.59 1.48
CA PRO A 31 13.13 -26.87 1.23
C PRO A 31 12.93 -25.38 0.93
N ARG A 32 11.86 -25.03 0.18
CA ARG A 32 11.55 -23.63 -0.13
C ARG A 32 11.07 -22.89 1.11
N LEU A 33 10.22 -23.50 1.91
CA LEU A 33 9.73 -22.92 3.16
C LEU A 33 10.89 -22.68 4.14
N ASN A 34 11.79 -23.65 4.28
CA ASN A 34 12.96 -23.49 5.14
C ASN A 34 13.87 -22.32 4.68
N ASN A 35 14.08 -22.15 3.37
CA ASN A 35 14.85 -21.01 2.87
C ASN A 35 14.13 -19.66 3.08
N LEU A 36 12.80 -19.63 2.95
CA LEU A 36 12.01 -18.43 3.26
C LEU A 36 12.16 -18.06 4.74
N ILE A 37 12.05 -19.03 5.63
CA ILE A 37 12.20 -18.83 7.06
C ILE A 37 13.61 -18.35 7.40
N ALA A 38 14.63 -18.99 6.82
CA ALA A 38 16.01 -18.57 6.96
C ALA A 38 16.22 -17.11 6.58
N MET A 39 15.66 -16.72 5.43
CA MET A 39 15.74 -15.34 4.95
C MET A 39 15.05 -14.37 5.89
N ILE A 40 13.85 -14.68 6.38
CA ILE A 40 13.10 -13.83 7.31
C ILE A 40 13.89 -13.63 8.60
N ILE A 41 14.38 -14.72 9.20
CA ILE A 41 15.15 -14.66 10.44
C ILE A 41 16.46 -13.92 10.24
N GLY A 42 17.18 -14.21 9.15
CA GLY A 42 18.43 -13.54 8.84
C GLY A 42 18.25 -12.03 8.62
N ILE A 43 17.17 -11.58 8.00
CA ILE A 43 16.82 -10.16 7.85
C ILE A 43 16.53 -9.53 9.22
N ILE A 44 15.77 -10.21 10.07
CA ILE A 44 15.43 -9.69 11.41
C ILE A 44 16.71 -9.56 12.27
N CYS A 45 17.56 -10.56 12.28
CA CYS A 45 18.77 -10.57 13.10
C CYS A 45 19.82 -9.58 12.57
N SER A 46 20.07 -9.57 11.27
CA SER A 46 21.05 -8.68 10.65
C SER A 46 20.58 -7.24 10.48
N GLN A 47 19.26 -6.99 10.59
CA GLN A 47 18.61 -5.72 10.24
C GLN A 47 19.00 -5.24 8.85
N SER A 48 19.21 -6.18 7.91
CA SER A 48 19.72 -5.92 6.57
C SER A 48 19.10 -6.88 5.56
N VAL A 49 18.97 -6.43 4.31
CA VAL A 49 18.61 -7.28 3.16
C VAL A 49 19.83 -7.73 2.35
N VAL A 50 21.03 -7.39 2.77
CA VAL A 50 22.29 -7.80 2.13
C VAL A 50 22.59 -9.25 2.46
N LEU A 51 22.70 -10.11 1.43
CA LEU A 51 22.82 -11.56 1.60
C LEU A 51 24.02 -11.99 2.43
N SER A 52 25.17 -11.30 2.35
CA SER A 52 26.34 -11.58 3.19
C SER A 52 26.04 -11.33 4.67
N LYS A 53 25.36 -10.24 5.02
CA LYS A 53 24.95 -9.96 6.39
C LYS A 53 23.92 -10.96 6.90
N ILE A 54 22.95 -11.33 6.05
CA ILE A 54 21.96 -12.36 6.37
C ILE A 54 22.67 -13.70 6.65
N SER A 55 23.62 -14.10 5.81
CA SER A 55 24.31 -15.40 5.94
C SER A 55 25.12 -15.52 7.21
N GLN A 56 25.69 -14.41 7.71
CA GLN A 56 26.44 -14.35 8.97
C GLN A 56 25.56 -14.59 10.18
N GLU A 57 24.31 -14.17 10.15
CA GLU A 57 23.35 -14.36 11.23
C GLU A 57 22.66 -15.73 11.21
N LEU A 58 22.77 -16.47 10.11
CA LEU A 58 22.24 -17.83 10.00
C LEU A 58 23.17 -18.83 10.67
N LYS A 59 23.30 -18.74 12.00
CA LYS A 59 24.04 -19.71 12.81
C LYS A 59 23.21 -21.00 12.88
N ASP A 60 23.88 -22.10 12.74
CA ASP A 60 23.53 -23.50 13.07
C ASP A 60 22.10 -24.04 12.80
N CYS A 61 21.05 -23.24 12.87
CA CYS A 61 19.68 -23.66 12.56
C CYS A 61 19.50 -24.16 11.12
N TYR A 62 20.41 -23.84 10.21
CA TYR A 62 20.21 -24.02 8.78
C TYR A 62 21.33 -24.73 8.04
N SER A 63 22.36 -25.16 8.65
CA SER A 63 23.34 -26.12 8.11
C SER A 63 24.78 -25.86 8.51
N SER A 64 25.50 -26.93 8.64
CA SER A 64 26.94 -27.14 8.48
C SER A 64 27.47 -26.66 7.12
N GLY A 65 27.48 -25.39 6.84
CA GLY A 65 27.95 -24.86 5.55
C GLY A 65 28.74 -23.58 5.71
N THR A 66 29.68 -23.35 4.82
CA THR A 66 30.42 -22.09 4.76
C THR A 66 29.47 -20.93 4.47
N GLU A 67 29.86 -19.71 4.85
CA GLU A 67 29.09 -18.50 4.56
C GLU A 67 28.75 -18.38 3.06
N GLU A 68 29.71 -18.69 2.20
CA GLU A 68 29.52 -18.68 0.76
C GLU A 68 28.42 -19.68 0.29
N SER A 69 28.37 -20.87 0.90
CA SER A 69 27.32 -21.86 0.57
C SER A 69 25.93 -21.39 1.00
N LYS A 70 25.85 -20.68 2.14
CA LYS A 70 24.61 -20.05 2.63
C LYS A 70 24.14 -18.96 1.66
N ILE A 71 25.05 -18.07 1.23
CA ILE A 71 24.75 -17.01 0.25
C ILE A 71 24.24 -17.62 -1.07
N LYS A 72 24.94 -18.60 -1.63
CA LYS A 72 24.52 -19.30 -2.87
C LYS A 72 23.15 -19.93 -2.75
N ARG A 73 22.81 -20.48 -1.59
CA ARG A 73 21.47 -21.07 -1.34
C ARG A 73 20.39 -19.99 -1.32
N LEU A 74 20.61 -18.86 -0.66
CA LEU A 74 19.69 -17.73 -0.63
C LEU A 74 19.52 -17.14 -2.05
N GLN A 75 20.59 -16.99 -2.81
CA GLN A 75 20.54 -16.56 -4.21
C GLN A 75 19.69 -17.48 -5.08
N ARG A 76 19.89 -18.81 -4.97
CA ARG A 76 19.06 -19.81 -5.69
C ARG A 76 17.59 -19.74 -5.28
N PHE A 77 17.32 -19.47 -4.02
CA PHE A 77 15.94 -19.28 -3.54
C PHE A 77 15.31 -18.04 -4.17
N LEU A 78 15.99 -16.90 -4.18
CA LEU A 78 15.50 -15.65 -4.77
C LEU A 78 15.33 -15.74 -6.30
N SER A 79 16.19 -16.48 -6.98
CA SER A 79 16.11 -16.68 -8.44
C SER A 79 15.15 -17.80 -8.87
N ASN A 80 14.49 -18.45 -7.91
CA ASN A 80 13.59 -19.57 -8.20
C ASN A 80 12.26 -19.08 -8.78
N LYS A 81 12.08 -19.23 -10.08
CA LYS A 81 10.85 -18.83 -10.81
C LYS A 81 9.56 -19.51 -10.33
N ALA A 82 9.65 -20.60 -9.57
CA ALA A 82 8.48 -21.23 -8.97
C ALA A 82 8.03 -20.57 -7.65
N ILE A 83 8.69 -19.48 -7.24
CA ILE A 83 8.30 -18.64 -6.12
C ILE A 83 7.79 -17.34 -6.69
N GLU A 84 6.48 -17.14 -6.60
CA GLU A 84 5.79 -15.94 -7.04
C GLU A 84 5.50 -15.08 -5.79
N PRO A 85 6.23 -13.97 -5.56
CA PRO A 85 6.08 -13.15 -4.36
C PRO A 85 4.64 -12.64 -4.18
N GLU A 86 4.00 -12.24 -5.28
CA GLU A 86 2.61 -11.75 -5.27
C GLU A 86 1.65 -12.82 -4.75
N ARG A 87 1.83 -14.08 -5.17
CA ARG A 87 0.99 -15.20 -4.73
C ARG A 87 1.19 -15.54 -3.25
N LEU A 88 2.45 -15.47 -2.77
CA LEU A 88 2.73 -15.63 -1.34
C LEU A 88 2.03 -14.54 -0.52
N TYR A 89 2.04 -13.31 -1.04
CA TYR A 89 1.42 -12.18 -0.39
C TYR A 89 -0.11 -12.26 -0.39
N GLU A 90 -0.71 -12.82 -1.42
CA GLU A 90 -2.16 -13.07 -1.50
C GLU A 90 -2.63 -13.91 -0.31
N PHE A 91 -1.95 -15.02 -0.02
CA PHE A 91 -2.28 -15.85 1.16
C PHE A 91 -2.15 -15.09 2.47
N PHE A 92 -1.09 -14.29 2.60
CA PHE A 92 -0.89 -13.46 3.79
C PHE A 92 -2.04 -12.45 3.97
N ALA A 93 -2.43 -11.75 2.91
CA ALA A 93 -3.53 -10.80 2.92
C ALA A 93 -4.86 -11.45 3.32
N TYR A 94 -5.18 -12.62 2.77
CA TYR A 94 -6.37 -13.40 3.17
C TYR A 94 -6.35 -13.77 4.66
N LYS A 95 -5.25 -14.29 5.16
CA LYS A 95 -5.13 -14.69 6.58
C LYS A 95 -5.17 -13.49 7.51
N LEU A 96 -4.58 -12.38 7.12
CA LEU A 96 -4.68 -11.13 7.86
C LEU A 96 -6.15 -10.70 7.98
N LEU A 97 -6.88 -10.66 6.87
CA LEU A 97 -8.29 -10.28 6.86
C LEU A 97 -9.17 -11.23 7.66
N GLN A 98 -8.92 -12.54 7.61
CA GLN A 98 -9.66 -13.53 8.41
C GLN A 98 -9.44 -13.37 9.92
N LYS A 99 -8.21 -13.02 10.34
CA LYS A 99 -7.86 -12.87 11.76
C LYS A 99 -8.23 -11.49 12.31
N TYR A 100 -8.31 -10.49 11.45
CA TYR A 100 -8.56 -9.14 11.86
C TYR A 100 -10.04 -8.96 12.17
N LYS A 101 -10.37 -8.86 13.47
CA LYS A 101 -11.72 -8.52 13.90
C LYS A 101 -11.90 -7.02 13.79
N PHE A 102 -12.46 -6.58 12.69
CA PHE A 102 -12.79 -5.17 12.51
C PHE A 102 -13.90 -4.74 13.47
N LYS A 103 -13.62 -3.78 14.32
CA LYS A 103 -14.64 -3.14 15.15
C LYS A 103 -15.63 -2.31 14.32
N SER A 104 -15.22 -1.87 13.15
CA SER A 104 -15.99 -1.09 12.19
C SER A 104 -16.07 -1.82 10.86
N LYS A 105 -17.20 -1.71 10.16
CA LYS A 105 -17.34 -2.17 8.78
C LYS A 105 -16.59 -1.28 7.78
N SER A 106 -16.13 -0.10 8.20
CA SER A 106 -15.41 0.84 7.33
C SER A 106 -13.93 0.51 7.29
N LEU A 107 -13.38 0.34 6.09
CA LEU A 107 -11.96 0.11 5.82
C LEU A 107 -11.35 1.25 5.02
N TYR A 108 -10.11 1.57 5.33
CA TYR A 108 -9.31 2.55 4.61
C TYR A 108 -8.15 1.84 3.92
N ILE A 109 -8.12 1.93 2.61
CA ILE A 109 -7.01 1.45 1.79
C ILE A 109 -6.22 2.66 1.33
N ILE A 110 -4.94 2.67 1.69
CA ILE A 110 -3.99 3.68 1.28
C ILE A 110 -3.11 3.07 0.20
N PHE A 111 -2.90 3.79 -0.90
CA PHE A 111 -1.86 3.38 -1.83
C PHE A 111 -0.94 4.53 -2.19
N ASP A 112 0.30 4.18 -2.45
CA ASP A 112 1.36 5.13 -2.73
C ASP A 112 2.49 4.48 -3.54
N HIS A 113 3.35 5.31 -4.11
CA HIS A 113 4.55 4.89 -4.80
C HIS A 113 5.79 5.14 -3.93
N THR A 114 6.75 4.22 -3.99
CA THR A 114 8.09 4.39 -3.42
C THR A 114 9.13 4.03 -4.46
N THR A 115 10.14 4.87 -4.67
CA THR A 115 11.26 4.58 -5.57
C THR A 115 12.36 3.82 -4.84
N ILE A 116 13.01 2.91 -5.55
CA ILE A 116 14.23 2.23 -5.11
C ILE A 116 15.34 2.57 -6.11
N ASP A 117 16.37 3.27 -5.65
CA ASP A 117 17.57 3.66 -6.42
C ASP A 117 17.26 4.32 -7.77
N ASP A 118 16.17 5.05 -7.88
CA ASP A 118 15.66 5.68 -9.12
C ASP A 118 15.52 4.72 -10.32
N ARG A 119 15.63 3.42 -10.09
CA ARG A 119 15.51 2.35 -11.10
C ARG A 119 14.19 1.63 -11.04
N PHE A 120 13.64 1.48 -9.85
CA PHE A 120 12.41 0.74 -9.63
C PHE A 120 11.38 1.58 -8.90
N LEU A 121 10.13 1.32 -9.19
CA LEU A 121 8.98 1.86 -8.50
C LEU A 121 8.23 0.71 -7.82
N ILE A 122 7.90 0.89 -6.55
CA ILE A 122 6.97 0.00 -5.85
C ILE A 122 5.65 0.74 -5.69
N LEU A 123 4.60 0.21 -6.30
CA LEU A 123 3.23 0.58 -5.99
C LEU A 123 2.74 -0.33 -4.87
N GLN A 124 2.35 0.24 -3.73
CA GLN A 124 1.90 -0.52 -2.57
C GLN A 124 0.49 -0.12 -2.16
N PHE A 125 -0.35 -1.11 -1.91
CA PHE A 125 -1.67 -0.94 -1.30
C PHE A 125 -1.65 -1.46 0.13
N SER A 126 -2.09 -0.64 1.06
CA SER A 126 -2.02 -0.95 2.49
C SER A 126 -3.37 -0.72 3.17
N LEU A 127 -3.71 -1.61 4.09
CA LEU A 127 -4.83 -1.44 5.01
C LEU A 127 -4.41 -0.55 6.17
N LYS A 128 -5.17 0.51 6.44
CA LYS A 128 -4.95 1.33 7.65
C LYS A 128 -5.43 0.60 8.90
N VAL A 129 -4.53 0.41 9.85
CA VAL A 129 -4.80 -0.25 11.12
C VAL A 129 -4.28 0.63 12.27
N GLY A 130 -5.17 1.33 12.96
CA GLY A 130 -4.78 2.30 13.98
C GLY A 130 -3.90 3.41 13.40
N LYS A 131 -2.68 3.54 13.92
CA LYS A 131 -1.67 4.51 13.44
C LYS A 131 -0.70 3.92 12.41
N ARG A 132 -0.93 2.70 11.93
CA ARG A 132 -0.04 1.99 11.00
C ARG A 132 -0.77 1.63 9.72
N ALA A 133 0.00 1.38 8.67
CA ALA A 133 -0.47 0.82 7.41
C ALA A 133 0.13 -0.59 7.24
N VAL A 134 -0.73 -1.57 6.98
CA VAL A 134 -0.32 -2.97 6.76
C VAL A 134 -0.44 -3.26 5.27
N PRO A 135 0.66 -3.58 4.58
CA PRO A 135 0.61 -3.88 3.15
C PRO A 135 -0.32 -5.08 2.88
N LEU A 136 -1.15 -4.97 1.84
CA LEU A 136 -2.04 -6.02 1.35
C LEU A 136 -1.66 -6.49 -0.05
N TRP A 137 -1.06 -5.62 -0.84
CA TRP A 137 -0.63 -5.91 -2.19
C TRP A 137 0.46 -4.92 -2.61
N PHE A 138 1.37 -5.36 -3.46
CA PHE A 138 2.39 -4.50 -4.06
C PHE A 138 2.74 -4.96 -5.46
N LYS A 139 3.27 -4.05 -6.26
CA LYS A 139 3.84 -4.32 -7.58
C LYS A 139 5.15 -3.58 -7.72
N LEU A 140 6.19 -4.32 -8.10
CA LEU A 140 7.48 -3.77 -8.46
C LEU A 140 7.60 -3.66 -9.98
N PHE A 141 7.97 -2.50 -10.49
CA PHE A 141 8.21 -2.29 -11.92
C PHE A 141 9.33 -1.27 -12.14
N LYS A 142 9.86 -1.21 -13.37
CA LYS A 142 10.95 -0.32 -13.70
C LYS A 142 10.47 1.13 -13.81
N TYR A 143 11.16 2.02 -13.10
CA TYR A 143 10.90 3.45 -13.17
C TYR A 143 11.24 4.00 -14.58
N LYS A 144 10.39 4.86 -15.12
CA LYS A 144 10.53 5.51 -16.45
C LYS A 144 10.50 4.61 -17.70
N GLN A 145 10.59 3.29 -17.60
CA GLN A 145 10.55 2.43 -18.79
C GLN A 145 9.14 2.01 -19.18
N ASP A 146 8.24 1.95 -18.21
CA ASP A 146 6.89 1.44 -18.42
C ASP A 146 5.86 2.52 -18.79
N GLY A 147 6.28 3.79 -18.96
CA GLY A 147 5.39 4.86 -19.41
C GLY A 147 4.01 4.80 -18.75
N ASN A 148 2.96 5.25 -19.28
CA ASN A 148 1.60 5.29 -18.69
C ASN A 148 0.99 3.97 -18.13
N LYS A 149 1.82 2.94 -17.86
CA LYS A 149 1.35 1.66 -17.28
C LYS A 149 1.02 1.72 -15.79
N ASP A 150 1.42 2.79 -15.08
CA ASP A 150 1.10 2.97 -13.67
C ASP A 150 -0.39 2.77 -13.39
N PHE A 151 -1.24 3.29 -14.27
CA PHE A 151 -2.68 3.15 -14.13
C PHE A 151 -3.17 1.70 -14.30
N ILE A 152 -2.51 0.92 -15.15
CA ILE A 152 -2.82 -0.52 -15.33
C ILE A 152 -2.51 -1.26 -14.02
N HIS A 153 -1.35 -0.99 -13.41
CA HIS A 153 -0.95 -1.62 -12.15
C HIS A 153 -1.83 -1.17 -10.98
N VAL A 154 -2.26 0.10 -10.95
CA VAL A 154 -3.22 0.57 -9.96
C VAL A 154 -4.54 -0.20 -10.08
N LYS A 155 -5.09 -0.36 -11.29
CA LYS A 155 -6.31 -1.15 -11.51
C LYS A 155 -6.12 -2.63 -11.13
N GLU A 156 -4.97 -3.21 -11.45
CA GLU A 156 -4.62 -4.60 -11.06
C GLU A 156 -4.71 -4.78 -9.54
N GLY A 157 -4.03 -3.91 -8.77
CA GLY A 157 -4.06 -3.95 -7.31
C GLY A 157 -5.45 -3.71 -6.73
N LEU A 158 -6.21 -2.76 -7.27
CA LEU A 158 -7.59 -2.49 -6.83
C LEU A 158 -8.53 -3.67 -7.13
N ARG A 159 -8.42 -4.33 -8.29
CA ARG A 159 -9.21 -5.53 -8.60
C ARG A 159 -8.87 -6.69 -7.67
N PHE A 160 -7.57 -6.88 -7.38
CA PHE A 160 -7.14 -7.86 -6.41
C PHE A 160 -7.77 -7.60 -5.04
N LEU A 161 -7.69 -6.37 -4.54
CA LEU A 161 -8.30 -6.00 -3.26
C LEU A 161 -9.83 -6.15 -3.28
N HIS A 162 -10.48 -5.78 -4.38
CA HIS A 162 -11.92 -5.97 -4.54
C HIS A 162 -12.29 -7.46 -4.40
N LYS A 163 -11.56 -8.34 -5.09
CA LYS A 163 -11.76 -9.80 -5.00
C LYS A 163 -11.69 -10.30 -3.55
N ILE A 164 -10.66 -9.89 -2.79
CA ILE A 164 -10.44 -10.39 -1.42
C ILE A 164 -11.33 -9.72 -0.38
N LEU A 165 -11.83 -8.51 -0.62
CA LEU A 165 -12.67 -7.77 0.33
C LEU A 165 -14.18 -7.98 0.14
N THR A 166 -14.62 -8.30 -1.07
CA THR A 166 -16.05 -8.51 -1.42
C THR A 166 -16.78 -9.47 -0.47
N PRO A 167 -16.20 -10.62 -0.06
CA PRO A 167 -16.90 -11.54 0.85
C PRO A 167 -17.25 -10.94 2.21
N TYR A 168 -16.54 -9.89 2.63
CA TYR A 168 -16.71 -9.29 3.96
C TYR A 168 -17.69 -8.11 3.98
N LYS A 169 -18.15 -7.63 2.82
CA LYS A 169 -19.09 -6.50 2.67
C LYS A 169 -18.64 -5.24 3.42
N PHE A 170 -17.35 -4.91 3.34
CA PHE A 170 -16.82 -3.71 3.96
C PHE A 170 -17.19 -2.45 3.17
N ASP A 171 -17.40 -1.35 3.90
CA ASP A 171 -17.46 -0.01 3.35
C ASP A 171 -16.03 0.51 3.12
N VAL A 172 -15.54 0.39 1.91
CA VAL A 172 -14.14 0.69 1.57
C VAL A 172 -13.99 2.13 1.12
N THR A 173 -13.02 2.84 1.70
CA THR A 173 -12.60 4.18 1.27
C THR A 173 -11.15 4.15 0.82
N ILE A 174 -10.90 4.57 -0.39
CA ILE A 174 -9.56 4.71 -0.98
C ILE A 174 -8.98 6.07 -0.61
N LEU A 175 -7.73 6.08 -0.15
CA LEU A 175 -6.97 7.28 0.16
C LEU A 175 -5.68 7.28 -0.67
N ALA A 176 -5.49 8.31 -1.51
CA ALA A 176 -4.29 8.44 -2.34
C ALA A 176 -3.83 9.88 -2.51
N ASP A 177 -2.55 10.06 -2.82
CA ASP A 177 -1.96 11.38 -3.02
C ASP A 177 -2.17 11.90 -4.47
N ARG A 178 -1.75 13.14 -4.69
CA ARG A 178 -1.90 13.91 -5.93
C ARG A 178 -1.29 13.24 -7.17
N GLY A 179 -0.35 12.32 -7.01
CA GLY A 179 0.19 11.51 -8.10
C GLY A 179 -0.85 10.63 -8.78
N PHE A 180 -1.95 10.32 -8.10
CA PHE A 180 -3.01 9.44 -8.58
C PHE A 180 -4.28 10.17 -9.03
N LYS A 181 -4.21 11.48 -9.28
CA LYS A 181 -5.32 12.27 -9.79
C LYS A 181 -5.67 11.86 -11.23
N SER A 182 -6.60 11.00 -11.42
CA SER A 182 -7.06 10.56 -12.74
C SER A 182 -8.57 10.37 -12.75
N ILE A 183 -9.26 10.95 -13.73
CA ILE A 183 -10.71 10.77 -13.90
C ILE A 183 -11.03 9.29 -14.13
N ASP A 184 -10.21 8.60 -14.91
CA ASP A 184 -10.42 7.18 -15.20
C ASP A 184 -10.23 6.30 -13.94
N LEU A 185 -9.41 6.77 -12.98
CA LEU A 185 -9.29 6.12 -11.67
C LEU A 185 -10.50 6.40 -10.79
N PHE A 186 -10.98 7.65 -10.76
CA PHE A 186 -12.16 8.03 -9.97
C PHE A 186 -13.39 7.25 -10.44
N SER A 187 -13.64 7.23 -11.74
CA SER A 187 -14.73 6.47 -12.36
C SER A 187 -14.59 4.96 -12.06
N PHE A 188 -13.39 4.39 -12.20
CA PHE A 188 -13.14 2.99 -11.88
C PHE A 188 -13.47 2.64 -10.43
N ILE A 189 -13.05 3.46 -9.46
CA ILE A 189 -13.32 3.24 -8.04
C ILE A 189 -14.81 3.38 -7.74
N ASP A 190 -15.45 4.40 -8.29
CA ASP A 190 -16.85 4.73 -8.02
C ASP A 190 -17.82 3.81 -8.78
N GLU A 191 -17.62 3.64 -10.08
CA GLU A 191 -18.58 2.99 -10.97
C GLU A 191 -18.37 1.48 -11.06
N GLU A 192 -17.10 1.00 -11.11
CA GLU A 192 -16.82 -0.43 -11.20
C GLU A 192 -16.74 -1.10 -9.82
N LEU A 193 -15.99 -0.51 -8.86
CA LEU A 193 -15.79 -1.12 -7.55
C LEU A 193 -16.88 -0.75 -6.53
N LYS A 194 -17.64 0.32 -6.77
CA LYS A 194 -18.63 0.86 -5.82
C LYS A 194 -18.01 1.23 -4.47
N TRP A 195 -16.78 1.71 -4.47
CA TRP A 195 -16.04 2.14 -3.30
C TRP A 195 -16.01 3.65 -3.18
N LYS A 196 -15.76 4.13 -1.97
CA LYS A 196 -15.52 5.54 -1.69
C LYS A 196 -14.07 5.89 -1.96
N TYR A 197 -13.82 7.17 -2.26
CA TYR A 197 -12.46 7.68 -2.40
C TYR A 197 -12.32 9.09 -1.85
N CYS A 198 -11.09 9.41 -1.39
CA CYS A 198 -10.59 10.73 -1.10
C CYS A 198 -9.19 10.83 -1.68
N ILE A 199 -9.05 11.46 -2.84
CA ILE A 199 -7.80 11.55 -3.58
C ILE A 199 -7.38 13.01 -3.71
N ARG A 200 -6.15 13.29 -3.29
CA ARG A 200 -5.60 14.64 -3.39
C ARG A 200 -5.37 15.00 -4.86
N CYS A 201 -5.68 16.25 -5.19
CA CYS A 201 -5.51 16.82 -6.52
C CYS A 201 -4.48 17.95 -6.49
N THR A 202 -3.94 18.29 -7.64
CA THR A 202 -3.07 19.45 -7.83
C THR A 202 -3.90 20.68 -8.14
N LYS A 203 -3.35 21.88 -7.90
CA LYS A 203 -4.02 23.16 -8.09
C LYS A 203 -4.41 23.50 -9.53
N ASP A 204 -3.80 22.84 -10.50
CA ASP A 204 -4.01 23.01 -11.93
C ASP A 204 -5.24 22.25 -12.48
N LEU A 205 -5.89 21.44 -11.64
CA LEU A 205 -7.08 20.70 -12.05
C LEU A 205 -8.24 21.67 -12.36
N GLY A 206 -8.72 21.66 -13.60
CA GLY A 206 -9.87 22.46 -14.01
C GLY A 206 -11.19 21.89 -13.48
N ILE A 207 -11.99 22.73 -12.82
CA ILE A 207 -13.31 22.36 -12.31
C ILE A 207 -14.40 23.30 -12.84
N PHE A 208 -15.62 22.78 -12.92
CA PHE A 208 -16.83 23.56 -13.18
C PHE A 208 -17.73 23.43 -11.96
N ILE A 209 -18.12 24.56 -11.41
CA ILE A 209 -19.08 24.65 -10.29
C ILE A 209 -20.36 25.24 -10.87
N ASP A 210 -21.52 24.71 -10.49
CA ASP A 210 -22.80 25.17 -10.98
C ASP A 210 -22.97 26.70 -10.82
N GLY A 211 -23.48 27.33 -11.90
CA GLY A 211 -23.65 28.79 -12.00
C GLY A 211 -22.36 29.57 -12.21
N LYS A 212 -21.21 28.91 -12.38
CA LYS A 212 -19.92 29.56 -12.62
C LYS A 212 -19.27 29.04 -13.92
N ASN A 213 -18.49 29.92 -14.54
CA ASN A 213 -17.61 29.53 -15.64
C ASN A 213 -16.54 28.54 -15.13
N LYS A 214 -15.87 27.87 -16.08
CA LYS A 214 -14.75 26.96 -15.75
C LYS A 214 -13.72 27.68 -14.86
N ILE A 215 -13.50 27.16 -13.68
CA ILE A 215 -12.39 27.56 -12.80
C ILE A 215 -11.14 26.84 -13.31
N LYS A 216 -10.21 27.59 -13.87
CA LYS A 216 -8.96 27.05 -14.43
C LYS A 216 -7.93 26.70 -13.36
N ASN A 217 -7.97 27.39 -12.24
CA ASN A 217 -7.03 27.22 -11.13
C ASN A 217 -7.78 27.06 -9.83
N LEU A 218 -7.56 25.96 -9.12
CA LEU A 218 -8.20 25.69 -7.82
C LEU A 218 -7.82 26.72 -6.74
N ASN A 219 -6.76 27.52 -6.95
CA ASN A 219 -6.42 28.61 -6.03
C ASN A 219 -7.56 29.64 -5.91
N ASP A 220 -8.40 29.80 -6.93
CA ASP A 220 -9.52 30.76 -6.94
C ASP A 220 -10.63 30.40 -5.93
N ILE A 221 -10.61 29.16 -5.41
CA ILE A 221 -11.60 28.67 -4.43
C ILE A 221 -11.01 28.40 -3.05
N ILE A 222 -9.76 28.78 -2.81
CA ILE A 222 -9.09 28.55 -1.51
C ILE A 222 -9.87 29.26 -0.40
N PRO A 223 -10.21 28.57 0.68
CA PRO A 223 -10.82 29.20 1.85
C PRO A 223 -9.80 30.06 2.64
N ARG A 224 -10.28 30.85 3.58
CA ARG A 224 -9.43 31.50 4.58
C ARG A 224 -8.61 30.44 5.34
N LYS A 225 -7.50 30.85 5.94
CA LYS A 225 -6.69 29.95 6.81
C LYS A 225 -7.60 29.25 7.84
N ASN A 226 -7.33 28.00 8.11
CA ASN A 226 -8.09 27.13 9.01
C ASN A 226 -9.55 26.86 8.61
N ALA A 227 -9.96 27.27 7.42
CA ALA A 227 -11.29 26.96 6.93
C ALA A 227 -11.28 25.80 5.93
N THR A 228 -12.41 25.13 5.86
CA THR A 228 -12.68 24.11 4.85
C THR A 228 -13.89 24.51 4.04
N LYS A 229 -13.83 24.35 2.73
CA LYS A 229 -14.98 24.49 1.82
C LYS A 229 -15.27 23.16 1.16
N HIS A 230 -16.55 22.87 0.98
CA HIS A 230 -17.04 21.68 0.30
C HIS A 230 -17.90 22.11 -0.88
N PHE A 231 -17.62 21.54 -2.04
CA PHE A 231 -18.34 21.76 -3.28
C PHE A 231 -18.88 20.41 -3.73
N TYR A 232 -20.18 20.32 -3.94
CA TYR A 232 -20.87 19.11 -4.34
C TYR A 232 -21.16 19.14 -5.86
N ASN A 233 -21.17 17.97 -6.48
CA ASN A 233 -21.50 17.78 -7.88
C ASN A 233 -20.68 18.67 -8.82
N VAL A 234 -19.42 18.91 -8.49
CA VAL A 234 -18.51 19.62 -9.38
C VAL A 234 -18.16 18.74 -10.57
N LYS A 235 -17.98 19.32 -11.74
CA LYS A 235 -17.56 18.63 -12.94
C LYS A 235 -16.07 18.85 -13.15
N LEU A 236 -15.30 17.76 -13.18
CA LEU A 236 -13.85 17.80 -13.33
C LEU A 236 -13.43 17.69 -14.79
N THR A 237 -12.45 18.48 -15.16
CA THR A 237 -11.78 18.50 -16.48
C THR A 237 -12.74 18.66 -17.67
N SER A 238 -12.23 18.52 -18.89
CA SER A 238 -13.05 18.50 -20.11
C SER A 238 -13.98 17.28 -20.18
N LYS A 239 -13.66 16.19 -19.48
CA LYS A 239 -14.50 14.98 -19.39
C LYS A 239 -15.78 15.21 -18.58
N LYS A 240 -15.88 16.33 -17.84
CA LYS A 240 -17.05 16.69 -17.02
C LYS A 240 -17.46 15.59 -16.02
N TYR A 241 -16.48 14.84 -15.50
CA TYR A 241 -16.74 13.83 -14.48
C TYR A 241 -17.29 14.49 -13.20
N ILE A 242 -18.40 13.95 -12.68
CA ILE A 242 -19.11 14.53 -11.52
C ILE A 242 -18.58 13.90 -10.25
N CYS A 243 -18.09 14.73 -9.32
CA CYS A 243 -17.71 14.31 -7.98
C CYS A 243 -17.85 15.48 -7.00
N ASN A 244 -17.41 15.29 -5.77
CA ASN A 244 -17.31 16.35 -4.77
C ASN A 244 -15.87 16.83 -4.66
N MET A 245 -15.66 18.12 -4.34
CA MET A 245 -14.37 18.72 -4.06
C MET A 245 -14.37 19.33 -2.67
N SER A 246 -13.42 18.94 -1.85
CA SER A 246 -13.19 19.54 -0.53
C SER A 246 -11.85 20.24 -0.51
N VAL A 247 -11.84 21.51 -0.07
CA VAL A 247 -10.65 22.35 -0.05
C VAL A 247 -10.35 22.78 1.37
N CYS A 248 -9.13 22.55 1.84
CA CYS A 248 -8.70 22.93 3.18
C CYS A 248 -7.33 23.59 3.14
N LYS A 249 -7.20 24.71 3.83
CA LYS A 249 -5.92 25.36 4.09
C LYS A 249 -5.67 25.37 5.59
N ALA A 250 -4.84 24.46 6.08
CA ALA A 250 -4.43 24.45 7.48
C ALA A 250 -3.48 25.62 7.80
N GLN A 251 -3.44 26.05 9.06
CA GLN A 251 -2.68 27.23 9.49
C GLN A 251 -1.19 27.09 9.23
N ASP A 252 -0.67 25.91 9.54
CA ASP A 252 0.76 25.59 9.49
C ASP A 252 1.14 24.72 8.28
N ALA A 253 0.20 24.50 7.34
CA ALA A 253 0.48 23.73 6.15
C ALA A 253 0.99 24.62 5.02
N GLU A 254 2.14 24.28 4.47
CA GLU A 254 2.69 24.92 3.27
C GLU A 254 1.72 24.79 2.08
N ASP A 255 1.00 23.68 2.01
CA ASP A 255 0.15 23.30 0.89
C ASP A 255 -1.35 23.33 1.24
N THR A 256 -2.14 23.91 0.34
CA THR A 256 -3.61 23.75 0.35
C THR A 256 -3.98 22.36 -0.17
N TRP A 257 -4.90 21.68 0.49
CA TRP A 257 -5.41 20.40 0.08
C TRP A 257 -6.66 20.54 -0.77
N PHE A 258 -6.64 19.96 -1.95
CA PHE A 258 -7.76 19.81 -2.86
C PHE A 258 -8.09 18.33 -2.93
N ILE A 259 -9.19 17.89 -2.33
CA ILE A 259 -9.55 16.47 -2.20
C ILE A 259 -10.79 16.20 -3.06
N ALA A 260 -10.59 15.51 -4.18
CA ALA A 260 -11.69 14.92 -4.94
C ALA A 260 -12.24 13.71 -4.19
N ASN A 261 -13.56 13.61 -4.10
CA ASN A 261 -14.21 12.55 -3.35
C ASN A 261 -15.64 12.30 -3.84
N ASN A 262 -16.20 11.13 -3.50
CA ASN A 262 -17.60 10.76 -3.75
C ASN A 262 -18.40 10.56 -2.45
N LEU A 263 -17.99 11.19 -1.35
CA LEU A 263 -18.67 11.08 -0.06
C LEU A 263 -19.96 11.89 -0.04
N SER A 264 -20.99 11.35 0.60
CA SER A 264 -22.28 12.02 0.77
C SER A 264 -22.29 13.17 1.80
N ALA A 265 -21.23 13.27 2.62
CA ALA A 265 -21.15 14.24 3.70
C ALA A 265 -19.79 14.98 3.70
N PRO A 266 -19.67 16.14 4.34
CA PRO A 266 -18.48 17.01 4.29
C PRO A 266 -17.31 16.49 5.14
N TYR A 267 -17.03 15.19 5.05
CA TYR A 267 -16.01 14.54 5.88
C TYR A 267 -14.69 14.25 5.13
N ALA A 268 -14.60 14.57 3.85
CA ALA A 268 -13.46 14.18 3.01
C ALA A 268 -12.10 14.61 3.58
N ILE A 269 -11.99 15.81 4.16
CA ILE A 269 -10.74 16.27 4.78
C ILE A 269 -10.39 15.42 6.01
N ARG A 270 -11.39 15.11 6.86
CA ARG A 270 -11.19 14.23 8.02
C ARG A 270 -10.80 12.82 7.59
N GLU A 271 -11.45 12.29 6.58
CA GLU A 271 -11.15 10.96 6.05
C GLU A 271 -9.77 10.92 5.41
N TYR A 272 -9.39 11.94 4.63
CA TYR A 272 -8.07 12.02 4.03
C TYR A 272 -6.93 12.13 5.07
N LYS A 273 -7.15 12.83 6.19
CA LYS A 273 -6.18 12.90 7.30
C LYS A 273 -5.81 11.53 7.87
N LYS A 274 -6.62 10.51 7.65
CA LYS A 274 -6.30 9.14 8.05
C LYS A 274 -5.18 8.50 7.21
N LYS A 275 -4.81 9.11 6.08
CA LYS A 275 -3.65 8.69 5.27
C LYS A 275 -2.33 9.01 5.97
N ILE A 276 -2.31 10.09 6.73
CA ILE A 276 -1.17 10.62 7.47
C ILE A 276 -1.14 9.96 8.85
#